data_1c3a1484e5bae1f87aa29efdc90285e2
#
_entry.id   1c3a1484e5bae1f87aa29efdc90285e2
#
_cell.length_a   1.000
_cell.length_b   1.000
_cell.length_c   1.000
_cell.angle_alpha   90.00
_cell.angle_beta   90.00
_cell.angle_gamma   90.00
#
_symmetry.space_group_name_H-M   'P 1'
#
loop_
_entity.id
_entity.type
_entity.pdbx_description
1 polymer ?
#
loop_
_entity_poly.entity_id
_entity_poly.type
_entity_poly.pdbx_seq_one_letter_code
_entity_poly.pdbx_strand_id
1 'polypeptide(L)'
;MAIKKGQLNLAGWLSITNAIFTIPAIAMSFFLESMEGTEARFVQAILVVVSLGLFVYILLSLKQLLNSRFRFHDVDIFISYLLWGNLSLSLFHILSLVNKEFESAVSILSVMAYIFFGILSIMFATRLLKLPDTLYGLLKPYCKITIVSGVCFITILLLPVGILAGAITDVILGVIFLRAAEQPPSPNEILQTPIE
;
A
#
# COMPACT_ATOMS: atom_id res chain seq x y z
N MET A 1 -20.76 -6.25 2.49
CA MET A 1 -20.59 -6.00 3.93
C MET A 1 -20.12 -4.55 4.09
N ALA A 2 -20.92 -3.70 4.76
CA ALA A 2 -20.60 -2.27 4.91
C ALA A 2 -19.38 -2.09 5.81
N ILE A 3 -18.46 -1.19 5.42
CA ILE A 3 -17.28 -0.88 6.22
C ILE A 3 -17.68 -0.06 7.46
N LYS A 4 -17.22 -0.47 8.64
CA LYS A 4 -17.54 0.22 9.89
C LYS A 4 -16.71 1.51 10.05
N LYS A 5 -17.30 2.56 10.65
CA LYS A 5 -16.61 3.82 10.94
C LYS A 5 -15.27 3.63 11.69
N GLY A 6 -15.25 2.73 12.66
CA GLY A 6 -14.03 2.41 13.41
C GLY A 6 -12.91 1.82 12.55
N GLN A 7 -13.25 0.98 11.56
CA GLN A 7 -12.27 0.41 10.60
C GLN A 7 -11.68 1.49 9.70
N LEU A 8 -12.50 2.43 9.23
CA LEU A 8 -12.03 3.57 8.42
C LEU A 8 -11.10 4.49 9.20
N ASN A 9 -11.45 4.82 10.45
CA ASN A 9 -10.59 5.62 11.31
C ASN A 9 -9.25 4.93 11.56
N LEU A 10 -9.28 3.62 11.87
CA LEU A 10 -8.06 2.85 12.06
C LEU A 10 -7.21 2.80 10.77
N ALA A 11 -7.83 2.53 9.62
CA ALA A 11 -7.14 2.53 8.33
C ALA A 11 -6.51 3.90 8.01
N GLY A 12 -7.22 4.99 8.31
CA GLY A 12 -6.72 6.35 8.13
C GLY A 12 -5.48 6.64 8.96
N TRP A 13 -5.53 6.35 10.26
CA TRP A 13 -4.39 6.56 11.14
C TRP A 13 -3.22 5.64 10.81
N LEU A 14 -3.46 4.36 10.48
CA LEU A 14 -2.42 3.43 10.09
C LEU A 14 -1.74 3.86 8.78
N SER A 15 -2.49 4.41 7.82
CA SER A 15 -1.93 4.91 6.57
C SER A 15 -1.02 6.12 6.79
N ILE A 16 -1.44 7.08 7.63
CA ILE A 16 -0.60 8.24 8.00
C ILE A 16 0.63 7.78 8.78
N THR A 17 0.46 6.87 9.73
CA THR A 17 1.58 6.30 10.50
C THR A 17 2.57 5.59 9.58
N ASN A 18 2.10 4.78 8.63
CA ASN A 18 2.95 4.11 7.64
C ASN A 18 3.78 5.12 6.85
N ALA A 19 3.16 6.21 6.39
CA ALA A 19 3.84 7.29 5.67
C ALA A 19 4.98 7.92 6.49
N ILE A 20 4.72 8.22 7.77
CA ILE A 20 5.71 8.82 8.67
C ILE A 20 6.86 7.85 8.94
N PHE A 21 6.55 6.56 9.13
CA PHE A 21 7.56 5.54 9.42
C PHE A 21 8.34 5.06 8.19
N THR A 22 7.91 5.37 6.98
CA THR A 22 8.58 4.93 5.74
C THR A 22 10.06 5.33 5.72
N ILE A 23 10.39 6.59 6.00
CA ILE A 23 11.78 7.08 5.98
C ILE A 23 12.61 6.48 7.11
N PRO A 24 12.19 6.51 8.39
CA PRO A 24 12.91 5.84 9.47
C PRO A 24 13.10 4.34 9.25
N ALA A 25 12.08 3.65 8.71
CA ALA A 25 12.16 2.21 8.45
C ALA A 25 13.23 1.88 7.39
N ILE A 26 13.31 2.68 6.32
CA ILE A 26 14.34 2.52 5.28
C ILE A 26 15.73 2.78 5.86
N ALA A 27 15.90 3.89 6.60
CA ALA A 27 17.19 4.19 7.25
C ALA A 27 17.60 3.07 8.20
N MET A 28 16.67 2.53 8.97
CA MET A 28 16.91 1.41 9.88
C MET A 28 17.26 0.13 9.13
N SER A 29 16.61 -0.16 8.00
CA SER A 29 16.93 -1.32 7.16
C SER A 29 18.38 -1.25 6.65
N PHE A 30 18.81 -0.11 6.12
CA PHE A 30 20.22 0.08 5.69
C PHE A 30 21.21 -0.06 6.84
N PHE A 31 20.87 0.47 8.01
CA PHE A 31 21.72 0.33 9.20
C PHE A 31 21.85 -1.14 9.62
N LEU A 32 20.73 -1.88 9.65
CA LEU A 32 20.71 -3.29 10.01
C LEU A 32 21.43 -4.18 8.97
N GLU A 33 21.38 -3.84 7.69
CA GLU A 33 22.13 -4.53 6.63
C GLU A 33 23.66 -4.40 6.84
N SER A 34 24.12 -3.27 7.40
CA SER A 34 25.53 -3.06 7.73
C SER A 34 25.99 -3.83 8.97
N MET A 35 25.07 -4.36 9.76
CA MET A 35 25.35 -5.13 10.98
C MET A 35 25.36 -6.64 10.69
N GLU A 36 26.51 -7.28 10.87
CA GLU A 36 26.61 -8.73 10.80
C GLU A 36 26.15 -9.34 12.14
N GLY A 37 24.93 -9.92 12.16
CA GLY A 37 24.43 -10.58 13.37
C GLY A 37 23.04 -11.18 13.21
N THR A 38 22.76 -12.23 13.98
CA THR A 38 21.45 -12.89 14.01
C THR A 38 20.37 -11.93 14.55
N GLU A 39 20.74 -11.06 15.49
CA GLU A 39 19.84 -10.08 16.08
C GLU A 39 19.37 -9.05 15.04
N ALA A 40 20.29 -8.54 14.22
CA ALA A 40 19.95 -7.59 13.14
C ALA A 40 18.96 -8.21 12.14
N ARG A 41 19.18 -9.46 11.73
CA ARG A 41 18.28 -10.21 10.84
C ARG A 41 16.90 -10.42 11.45
N PHE A 42 16.85 -10.72 12.75
CA PHE A 42 15.58 -10.89 13.45
C PHE A 42 14.78 -9.59 13.49
N VAL A 43 15.43 -8.44 13.75
CA VAL A 43 14.79 -7.13 13.71
C VAL A 43 14.32 -6.78 12.28
N GLN A 44 15.13 -7.07 11.26
CA GLN A 44 14.70 -6.91 9.85
C GLN A 44 13.46 -7.74 9.53
N ALA A 45 13.42 -9.00 9.94
CA ALA A 45 12.26 -9.87 9.73
C ALA A 45 10.99 -9.28 10.38
N ILE A 46 11.10 -8.75 11.60
CA ILE A 46 9.98 -8.09 12.27
C ILE A 46 9.51 -6.85 11.47
N LEU A 47 10.45 -6.01 11.00
CA LEU A 47 10.12 -4.84 10.19
C LEU A 47 9.37 -5.22 8.91
N VAL A 48 9.81 -6.27 8.22
CA VAL A 48 9.14 -6.78 7.01
C VAL A 48 7.72 -7.26 7.32
N VAL A 49 7.54 -8.02 8.39
CA VAL A 49 6.21 -8.55 8.78
C VAL A 49 5.27 -7.42 9.17
N VAL A 50 5.74 -6.44 9.95
CA VAL A 50 4.93 -5.29 10.36
C VAL A 50 4.53 -4.44 9.14
N SER A 51 5.48 -4.12 8.26
CA SER A 51 5.22 -3.35 7.04
C SER A 51 4.24 -4.07 6.11
N LEU A 52 4.40 -5.40 5.95
CA LEU A 52 3.46 -6.22 5.18
C LEU A 52 2.06 -6.18 5.77
N GLY A 53 1.94 -6.33 7.10
CA GLY A 53 0.65 -6.28 7.79
C GLY A 53 -0.07 -4.94 7.60
N LEU A 54 0.65 -3.83 7.72
CA LEU A 54 0.12 -2.48 7.47
C LEU A 54 -0.34 -2.33 6.02
N PHE A 55 0.50 -2.71 5.07
CA PHE A 55 0.18 -2.64 3.64
C PHE A 55 -1.07 -3.44 3.28
N VAL A 56 -1.15 -4.69 3.74
CA VAL A 56 -2.32 -5.56 3.51
C VAL A 56 -3.58 -4.94 4.09
N TYR A 57 -3.53 -4.47 5.34
CA TYR A 57 -4.68 -3.87 6.00
C TYR A 57 -5.17 -2.62 5.28
N ILE A 58 -4.26 -1.72 4.89
CA ILE A 58 -4.58 -0.47 4.18
C ILE A 58 -5.22 -0.78 2.82
N LEU A 59 -4.64 -1.69 2.01
CA LEU A 59 -5.18 -2.04 0.69
C LEU A 59 -6.53 -2.76 0.78
N LEU A 60 -6.72 -3.66 1.75
CA LEU A 60 -8.01 -4.31 1.96
C LEU A 60 -9.07 -3.31 2.39
N SER A 61 -8.73 -2.35 3.24
CA SER A 61 -9.63 -1.27 3.66
C SER A 61 -10.00 -0.38 2.47
N LEU A 62 -9.05 -0.07 1.58
CA LEU A 62 -9.31 0.67 0.35
C LEU A 62 -10.25 -0.10 -0.58
N LYS A 63 -9.97 -1.38 -0.81
CA LYS A 63 -10.85 -2.25 -1.60
C LYS A 63 -12.27 -2.27 -1.04
N GLN A 64 -12.39 -2.45 0.28
CA GLN A 64 -13.68 -2.48 0.93
C GLN A 64 -14.41 -1.13 0.84
N LEU A 65 -13.71 -0.01 0.99
CA LEU A 65 -14.28 1.33 0.82
C LEU A 65 -14.81 1.54 -0.60
N LEU A 66 -14.00 1.21 -1.63
CA LEU A 66 -14.40 1.38 -3.03
C LEU A 66 -15.60 0.50 -3.39
N ASN A 67 -15.60 -0.75 -2.94
CA ASN A 67 -16.68 -1.68 -3.26
C ASN A 67 -17.96 -1.38 -2.47
N SER A 68 -17.86 -1.01 -1.18
CA SER A 68 -19.05 -0.78 -0.34
C SER A 68 -19.70 0.57 -0.58
N ARG A 69 -18.92 1.65 -0.72
CA ARG A 69 -19.47 3.01 -0.88
C ARG A 69 -19.66 3.45 -2.31
N PHE A 70 -18.73 3.07 -3.19
CA PHE A 70 -18.73 3.55 -4.57
C PHE A 70 -19.14 2.48 -5.57
N ARG A 71 -19.37 1.21 -5.14
CA ARG A 71 -19.68 0.05 -6.00
C ARG A 71 -18.70 -0.08 -7.17
N PHE A 72 -17.45 0.27 -6.94
CA PHE A 72 -16.42 0.31 -7.95
C PHE A 72 -15.48 -0.88 -7.81
N HIS A 73 -15.59 -1.83 -8.74
CA HIS A 73 -14.86 -3.10 -8.74
C HIS A 73 -13.71 -3.16 -9.76
N ASP A 74 -13.59 -2.13 -10.62
CA ASP A 74 -12.61 -2.13 -11.74
C ASP A 74 -11.15 -2.22 -11.27
N VAL A 75 -10.88 -1.91 -10.01
CA VAL A 75 -9.53 -1.96 -9.42
C VAL A 75 -9.27 -3.21 -8.58
N ASP A 76 -10.24 -4.06 -8.35
CA ASP A 76 -10.14 -5.21 -7.46
C ASP A 76 -9.03 -6.19 -7.86
N ILE A 77 -8.86 -6.39 -9.16
CA ILE A 77 -7.82 -7.28 -9.69
C ILE A 77 -6.42 -6.71 -9.45
N PHE A 78 -6.24 -5.40 -9.62
CA PHE A 78 -4.96 -4.73 -9.38
C PHE A 78 -4.59 -4.73 -7.90
N ILE A 79 -5.55 -4.48 -7.01
CA ILE A 79 -5.35 -4.61 -5.56
C ILE A 79 -4.94 -6.03 -5.19
N SER A 80 -5.58 -7.04 -5.78
CA SER A 80 -5.23 -8.44 -5.54
C SER A 80 -3.81 -8.76 -6.01
N TYR A 81 -3.40 -8.29 -7.18
CA TYR A 81 -2.01 -8.48 -7.67
C TYR A 81 -0.98 -7.74 -6.81
N LEU A 82 -1.28 -6.52 -6.35
CA LEU A 82 -0.42 -5.80 -5.42
C LEU A 82 -0.27 -6.55 -4.09
N LEU A 83 -1.36 -7.11 -3.55
CA LEU A 83 -1.34 -7.89 -2.30
C LEU A 83 -0.51 -9.17 -2.45
N TRP A 84 -0.80 -10.00 -3.46
CA TRP A 84 -0.09 -11.25 -3.67
C TRP A 84 1.38 -11.05 -4.04
N GLY A 85 1.66 -10.06 -4.87
CA GLY A 85 3.02 -9.71 -5.25
C GLY A 85 3.85 -9.26 -4.05
N ASN A 86 3.31 -8.37 -3.20
CA ASN A 86 4.00 -7.91 -2.01
C ASN A 86 4.19 -9.04 -0.98
N LEU A 87 3.17 -9.89 -0.79
CA LEU A 87 3.27 -11.07 0.08
C LEU A 87 4.38 -12.01 -0.38
N SER A 88 4.41 -12.33 -1.68
CA SER A 88 5.44 -13.20 -2.25
C SER A 88 6.85 -12.60 -2.08
N LEU A 89 7.02 -11.32 -2.40
CA LEU A 89 8.30 -10.64 -2.25
C LEU A 89 8.77 -10.60 -0.80
N SER A 90 7.87 -10.33 0.15
CA SER A 90 8.18 -10.32 1.58
C SER A 90 8.60 -11.70 2.08
N LEU A 91 7.97 -12.78 1.60
CA LEU A 91 8.37 -14.14 1.93
C LEU A 91 9.77 -14.46 1.41
N PHE A 92 10.08 -14.10 0.16
CA PHE A 92 11.41 -14.28 -0.40
C PHE A 92 12.47 -13.47 0.36
N HIS A 93 12.13 -12.24 0.76
CA HIS A 93 13.03 -11.43 1.57
C HIS A 93 13.31 -12.06 2.93
N ILE A 94 12.30 -12.59 3.63
CA ILE A 94 12.50 -13.31 4.89
C ILE A 94 13.35 -14.56 4.68
N LEU A 95 13.16 -15.31 3.60
CA LEU A 95 13.99 -16.50 3.28
C LEU A 95 15.46 -16.11 3.05
N SER A 96 15.74 -14.97 2.40
CA SER A 96 17.12 -14.49 2.18
C SER A 96 17.82 -14.11 3.49
N LEU A 97 17.08 -13.66 4.52
CA LEU A 97 17.66 -13.41 5.85
C LEU A 97 18.13 -14.69 6.55
N VAL A 98 17.50 -15.83 6.22
CA VAL A 98 17.86 -17.14 6.81
C VAL A 98 19.01 -17.81 6.03
N ASN A 99 19.01 -17.70 4.70
CA ASN A 99 20.00 -18.36 3.85
C ASN A 99 20.63 -17.37 2.87
N LYS A 100 21.95 -17.12 3.05
CA LYS A 100 22.74 -16.18 2.23
C LYS A 100 22.81 -16.56 0.74
N GLU A 101 22.63 -17.83 0.38
CA GLU A 101 22.65 -18.27 -1.02
C GLU A 101 21.50 -17.63 -1.85
N PHE A 102 20.39 -17.30 -1.18
CA PHE A 102 19.26 -16.64 -1.82
C PHE A 102 19.40 -15.11 -1.95
N GLU A 103 20.39 -14.49 -1.32
CA GLU A 103 20.54 -13.02 -1.27
C GLU A 103 20.66 -12.42 -2.66
N SER A 104 21.51 -12.96 -3.53
CA SER A 104 21.69 -12.47 -4.90
C SER A 104 20.44 -12.67 -5.76
N ALA A 105 19.77 -13.81 -5.60
CA ALA A 105 18.53 -14.11 -6.34
C ALA A 105 17.39 -13.17 -5.90
N VAL A 106 17.27 -12.91 -4.59
CA VAL A 106 16.27 -11.99 -4.04
C VAL A 106 16.54 -10.55 -4.46
N SER A 107 17.82 -10.12 -4.55
CA SER A 107 18.16 -8.80 -5.05
C SER A 107 17.66 -8.58 -6.49
N ILE A 108 17.93 -9.53 -7.39
CA ILE A 108 17.44 -9.47 -8.77
C ILE A 108 15.91 -9.48 -8.83
N LEU A 109 15.28 -10.38 -8.06
CA LEU A 109 13.83 -10.48 -7.97
C LEU A 109 13.20 -9.17 -7.46
N SER A 110 13.83 -8.50 -6.49
CA SER A 110 13.36 -7.22 -5.95
C SER A 110 13.37 -6.13 -7.02
N VAL A 111 14.43 -6.04 -7.83
CA VAL A 111 14.48 -5.08 -8.95
C VAL A 111 13.35 -5.33 -9.95
N MET A 112 13.14 -6.59 -10.34
CA MET A 112 12.01 -6.95 -11.22
C MET A 112 10.66 -6.64 -10.58
N ALA A 113 10.53 -6.86 -9.28
CA ALA A 113 9.31 -6.56 -8.53
C ALA A 113 9.02 -5.05 -8.48
N TYR A 114 10.03 -4.19 -8.32
CA TYR A 114 9.82 -2.73 -8.37
C TYR A 114 9.26 -2.27 -9.71
N ILE A 115 9.80 -2.79 -10.82
CA ILE A 115 9.27 -2.50 -12.17
C ILE A 115 7.82 -2.99 -12.28
N PHE A 116 7.54 -4.21 -11.86
CA PHE A 116 6.20 -4.79 -11.91
C PHE A 116 5.20 -3.99 -11.05
N PHE A 117 5.56 -3.65 -9.81
CA PHE A 117 4.71 -2.82 -8.94
C PHE A 117 4.54 -1.40 -9.49
N GLY A 118 5.56 -0.84 -10.12
CA GLY A 118 5.45 0.44 -10.79
C GLY A 118 4.39 0.42 -11.89
N ILE A 119 4.42 -0.60 -12.76
CA ILE A 119 3.42 -0.79 -13.82
C ILE A 119 2.02 -0.99 -13.22
N LEU A 120 1.89 -1.87 -12.22
CA LEU A 120 0.61 -2.12 -11.55
C LEU A 120 0.04 -0.85 -10.90
N SER A 121 0.89 -0.04 -10.27
CA SER A 121 0.48 1.22 -9.63
C SER A 121 -0.06 2.23 -10.64
N ILE A 122 0.58 2.33 -11.82
CA ILE A 122 0.10 3.18 -12.92
C ILE A 122 -1.25 2.68 -13.44
N MET A 123 -1.37 1.36 -13.67
CA MET A 123 -2.62 0.75 -14.15
C MET A 123 -3.75 0.92 -13.12
N PHE A 124 -3.46 0.69 -11.84
CA PHE A 124 -4.39 0.92 -10.74
C PHE A 124 -4.88 2.36 -10.71
N ALA A 125 -3.96 3.34 -10.70
CA ALA A 125 -4.31 4.75 -10.63
C ALA A 125 -5.09 5.23 -11.86
N THR A 126 -4.72 4.77 -13.07
CA THR A 126 -5.44 5.12 -14.31
C THR A 126 -6.85 4.53 -14.35
N ARG A 127 -7.05 3.34 -13.79
CA ARG A 127 -8.38 2.75 -13.65
C ARG A 127 -9.19 3.46 -12.57
N LEU A 128 -8.57 3.78 -11.44
CA LEU A 128 -9.23 4.50 -10.35
C LEU A 128 -9.69 5.90 -10.77
N LEU A 129 -9.00 6.59 -11.70
CA LEU A 129 -9.44 7.87 -12.28
C LEU A 129 -10.78 7.77 -13.02
N LYS A 130 -11.24 6.58 -13.39
CA LYS A 130 -12.56 6.37 -14.01
C LYS A 130 -13.70 6.35 -12.99
N LEU A 131 -13.40 6.41 -11.70
CA LEU A 131 -14.41 6.52 -10.65
C LEU A 131 -15.23 7.80 -10.87
N PRO A 132 -16.57 7.72 -10.93
CA PRO A 132 -17.43 8.89 -11.16
C PRO A 132 -17.44 9.88 -9.98
N ASP A 133 -16.97 9.46 -8.82
CA ASP A 133 -16.86 10.26 -7.61
C ASP A 133 -15.46 10.87 -7.44
N THR A 134 -15.36 11.95 -6.69
CA THR A 134 -14.12 12.67 -6.46
C THR A 134 -13.30 12.14 -5.28
N LEU A 135 -13.75 11.08 -4.59
CA LEU A 135 -13.16 10.61 -3.33
C LEU A 135 -12.89 11.79 -2.37
N TYR A 136 -13.94 12.52 -2.06
CA TYR A 136 -13.86 13.70 -1.18
C TYR A 136 -12.93 14.81 -1.71
N GLY A 137 -12.78 14.93 -3.03
CA GLY A 137 -11.90 15.89 -3.71
C GLY A 137 -10.44 15.45 -3.82
N LEU A 138 -10.08 14.25 -3.32
CA LEU A 138 -8.70 13.76 -3.26
C LEU A 138 -8.37 12.70 -4.32
N LEU A 139 -9.32 12.29 -5.17
CA LEU A 139 -9.09 11.29 -6.21
C LEU A 139 -7.95 11.69 -7.17
N LYS A 140 -8.04 12.90 -7.73
CA LYS A 140 -7.06 13.38 -8.71
C LYS A 140 -5.64 13.49 -8.13
N PRO A 141 -5.41 14.17 -6.98
CA PRO A 141 -4.07 14.22 -6.38
C PRO A 141 -3.55 12.84 -6.00
N TYR A 142 -4.37 11.97 -5.41
CA TYR A 142 -4.01 10.60 -5.09
C TYR A 142 -3.50 9.84 -6.33
N CYS A 143 -4.30 9.79 -7.40
CA CYS A 143 -3.93 9.07 -8.61
C CYS A 143 -2.71 9.66 -9.31
N LYS A 144 -2.59 11.00 -9.38
CA LYS A 144 -1.41 11.65 -10.00
C LYS A 144 -0.12 11.28 -9.27
N ILE A 145 -0.10 11.33 -7.94
CA ILE A 145 1.08 11.00 -7.16
C ILE A 145 1.38 9.51 -7.23
N THR A 146 0.37 8.64 -7.24
CA THR A 146 0.55 7.20 -7.45
C THR A 146 1.17 6.90 -8.81
N ILE A 147 0.76 7.60 -9.88
CA ILE A 147 1.38 7.47 -11.21
C ILE A 147 2.84 7.93 -11.18
N VAL A 148 3.15 9.07 -10.56
CA VAL A 148 4.52 9.55 -10.41
C VAL A 148 5.38 8.54 -9.66
N SER A 149 4.88 8.01 -8.53
CA SER A 149 5.57 6.96 -7.78
C SER A 149 5.83 5.73 -8.64
N GLY A 150 4.81 5.27 -9.40
CA GLY A 150 4.95 4.13 -10.31
C GLY A 150 6.01 4.33 -11.40
N VAL A 151 6.07 5.53 -12.02
CA VAL A 151 7.11 5.88 -12.99
C VAL A 151 8.50 5.86 -12.35
N CYS A 152 8.62 6.39 -11.14
CA CYS A 152 9.89 6.38 -10.40
C CYS A 152 10.35 4.96 -10.07
N PHE A 153 9.44 4.03 -9.74
CA PHE A 153 9.79 2.62 -9.49
C PHE A 153 10.25 1.92 -10.77
N ILE A 154 9.64 2.18 -11.93
CA ILE A 154 10.05 1.59 -13.21
C ILE A 154 11.45 2.07 -13.60
N THR A 155 11.79 3.33 -13.35
CA THR A 155 13.09 3.90 -13.72
C THR A 155 14.22 3.53 -12.78
N ILE A 156 13.96 2.85 -11.66
CA ILE A 156 14.90 2.40 -10.62
C ILE A 156 15.79 3.52 -10.08
N LEU A 157 16.39 4.33 -10.98
CA LEU A 157 17.24 5.46 -10.62
C LEU A 157 16.52 6.49 -9.73
N LEU A 158 15.21 6.67 -9.93
CA LEU A 158 14.37 7.58 -9.15
C LEU A 158 13.65 6.87 -7.98
N LEU A 159 14.11 5.69 -7.59
CA LEU A 159 13.51 4.89 -6.51
C LEU A 159 13.36 5.68 -5.21
N PRO A 160 14.33 6.49 -4.72
CA PRO A 160 14.15 7.32 -3.53
C PRO A 160 13.00 8.33 -3.68
N VAL A 161 12.85 8.94 -4.86
CA VAL A 161 11.74 9.86 -5.16
C VAL A 161 10.41 9.10 -5.21
N GLY A 162 10.40 7.89 -5.77
CA GLY A 162 9.25 7.01 -5.80
C GLY A 162 8.75 6.64 -4.40
N ILE A 163 9.67 6.36 -3.48
CA ILE A 163 9.35 6.08 -2.07
C ILE A 163 8.73 7.29 -1.38
N LEU A 164 9.29 8.48 -1.56
CA LEU A 164 8.72 9.72 -1.02
C LEU A 164 7.32 10.00 -1.59
N ALA A 165 7.15 9.82 -2.90
CA ALA A 165 5.85 9.94 -3.54
C ALA A 165 4.85 8.90 -2.99
N GLY A 166 5.29 7.67 -2.72
CA GLY A 166 4.51 6.64 -2.06
C GLY A 166 4.05 7.06 -0.67
N ALA A 167 4.96 7.61 0.16
CA ALA A 167 4.61 8.11 1.48
C ALA A 167 3.56 9.24 1.40
N ILE A 168 3.69 10.16 0.44
CA ILE A 168 2.67 11.21 0.21
C ILE A 168 1.34 10.58 -0.19
N THR A 169 1.36 9.54 -1.02
CA THR A 169 0.15 8.79 -1.42
C THR A 169 -0.54 8.18 -0.19
N ASP A 170 0.23 7.61 0.74
CA ASP A 170 -0.30 7.05 1.98
C ASP A 170 -0.93 8.12 2.89
N VAL A 171 -0.35 9.32 2.99
CA VAL A 171 -0.97 10.44 3.71
C VAL A 171 -2.30 10.81 3.08
N ILE A 172 -2.37 10.96 1.75
CA ILE A 172 -3.60 11.31 1.05
C ILE A 172 -4.65 10.22 1.27
N LEU A 173 -4.26 8.95 1.20
CA LEU A 173 -5.13 7.82 1.44
C LEU A 173 -5.66 7.82 2.88
N GLY A 174 -4.81 8.13 3.84
CA GLY A 174 -5.19 8.30 5.24
C GLY A 174 -6.27 9.38 5.42
N VAL A 175 -6.10 10.54 4.76
CA VAL A 175 -7.11 11.61 4.78
C VAL A 175 -8.41 11.17 4.09
N ILE A 176 -8.35 10.40 3.00
CA ILE A 176 -9.54 9.83 2.36
C ILE A 176 -10.31 8.96 3.33
N PHE A 177 -9.63 8.05 4.05
CA PHE A 177 -10.27 7.18 5.04
C PHE A 177 -10.90 7.97 6.20
N LEU A 178 -10.20 8.98 6.72
CA LEU A 178 -10.72 9.80 7.82
C LEU A 178 -11.96 10.58 7.38
N ARG A 179 -11.93 11.21 6.20
CA ARG A 179 -13.11 11.89 5.63
C ARG A 179 -14.26 10.91 5.38
N ALA A 180 -13.94 9.70 4.89
CA ALA A 180 -14.93 8.66 4.72
C ALA A 180 -15.59 8.22 6.04
N ALA A 181 -14.84 8.24 7.15
CA ALA A 181 -15.36 7.93 8.47
C ALA A 181 -16.25 9.03 9.06
N GLU A 182 -16.02 10.29 8.69
CA GLU A 182 -16.82 11.43 9.17
C GLU A 182 -18.14 11.59 8.42
N GLN A 183 -18.16 11.22 7.14
CA GLN A 183 -19.37 11.36 6.32
C GLN A 183 -20.31 10.16 6.55
N PRO A 184 -21.60 10.42 6.79
CA PRO A 184 -22.58 9.33 6.90
C PRO A 184 -22.65 8.54 5.57
N PRO A 185 -22.98 7.24 5.63
CA PRO A 185 -23.22 6.46 4.43
C PRO A 185 -24.31 7.12 3.57
N SER A 186 -24.11 7.11 2.27
CA SER A 186 -25.08 7.71 1.35
C SER A 186 -26.44 6.98 1.47
N PRO A 187 -27.56 7.66 1.18
CA PRO A 187 -28.89 7.02 1.25
C PRO A 187 -29.00 5.74 0.43
N ASN A 188 -28.26 5.62 -0.65
CA ASN A 188 -28.21 4.42 -1.49
C ASN A 188 -27.44 3.25 -0.82
N GLU A 189 -26.59 3.51 0.15
CA GLU A 189 -25.85 2.51 0.92
C GLU A 189 -26.74 1.90 2.03
N ILE A 190 -27.64 2.72 2.60
CA ILE A 190 -28.57 2.33 3.65
C ILE A 190 -29.67 1.37 3.13
N LEU A 191 -30.10 1.56 1.86
CA LEU A 191 -31.14 0.75 1.25
C LEU A 191 -30.71 -0.69 0.89
N GLN A 192 -29.45 -1.08 1.14
CA GLN A 192 -28.89 -2.38 0.79
C GLN A 192 -28.44 -3.22 1.99
N THR A 193 -28.60 -2.77 3.20
CA THR A 193 -28.51 -3.64 4.37
C THR A 193 -29.75 -4.53 4.37
N PRO A 194 -29.64 -5.86 4.14
CA PRO A 194 -30.75 -6.76 4.42
C PRO A 194 -31.10 -6.56 5.91
N ILE A 195 -32.36 -6.28 6.15
CA ILE A 195 -32.95 -6.33 7.50
C ILE A 195 -32.93 -7.82 7.86
N GLU A 196 -31.93 -8.25 8.66
CA GLU A 196 -31.96 -9.54 9.33
C GLU A 196 -32.91 -9.48 10.55
#